data_890205a2e47097ad79ecf274bfe8ff13
#
_entry.id   890205a2e47097ad79ecf274bfe8ff13
#
_cell.length_a   1.000
_cell.length_b   1.000
_cell.length_c   1.000
_cell.angle_alpha   90.00
_cell.angle_beta   90.00
_cell.angle_gamma   90.00
#
_symmetry.space_group_name_H-M   'P 1'
#
loop_
_entity.id
_entity.type
_entity.pdbx_description
1 polymer ?
#
loop_
_entity_poly.entity_id
_entity_poly.type
_entity_poly.pdbx_seq_one_letter_code
_entity_poly.pdbx_strand_id
1 'polypeptide(L)'
;MVISHEAGDEGFEYPDWIIEFASDHGVDLRLIKTRISSPWTDSVDSQKSYSLWDIYPHADFITFPSLFEGFGNAFLKAIYFKKPILVNRYTNFVRDIEPLGFDLAIMDGFLTKKTVQVVREILESPQRKEKTVGNNYSVASRHFSYSVLRKHLNSIMINFFGESVPRHLQKVVSYLAKHHINSK
;
A
#
# COMPACT_ATOMS: atom_id res chain seq x y z
N MET A 1 8.25 5.57 15.62
CA MET A 1 7.86 4.65 14.52
C MET A 1 6.58 3.91 14.92
N VAL A 2 5.68 3.57 13.98
CA VAL A 2 4.43 2.86 14.28
C VAL A 2 4.36 1.60 13.43
N ILE A 3 4.05 0.46 14.05
CA ILE A 3 3.69 -0.79 13.36
C ILE A 3 2.19 -0.99 13.53
N SER A 4 1.45 -1.05 12.42
CA SER A 4 -0.02 -0.97 12.37
C SER A 4 -0.71 -2.28 12.04
N HIS A 5 -0.01 -3.42 12.02
CA HIS A 5 -0.60 -4.73 11.75
C HIS A 5 -0.19 -5.74 12.82
N GLU A 6 -0.99 -6.78 12.97
CA GLU A 6 -0.62 -7.90 13.82
C GLU A 6 0.50 -8.69 13.13
N ALA A 7 1.60 -8.90 13.85
CA ALA A 7 2.69 -9.76 13.43
C ALA A 7 2.42 -11.22 13.86
N GLY A 8 1.16 -11.68 13.68
CA GLY A 8 0.72 -12.99 14.18
C GLY A 8 1.16 -14.18 13.35
N ASP A 9 1.51 -13.95 12.09
CA ASP A 9 1.80 -15.04 11.14
C ASP A 9 3.23 -15.62 11.32
N GLU A 10 4.13 -14.88 12.01
CA GLU A 10 5.54 -15.26 12.19
C GLU A 10 5.91 -15.61 13.65
N GLY A 11 4.93 -15.73 14.55
CA GLY A 11 5.14 -16.00 15.98
C GLY A 11 5.32 -14.74 16.83
N PHE A 12 5.25 -14.91 18.16
CA PHE A 12 5.29 -13.79 19.12
C PHE A 12 6.72 -13.33 19.47
N GLU A 13 7.75 -14.08 19.13
CA GLU A 13 9.15 -13.78 19.47
C GLU A 13 9.70 -12.60 18.68
N TYR A 14 9.27 -12.44 17.42
CA TYR A 14 9.76 -11.38 16.53
C TYR A 14 9.31 -9.96 16.96
N PRO A 15 8.05 -9.71 17.37
CA PRO A 15 7.64 -8.42 17.90
C PRO A 15 8.41 -7.99 19.14
N ASP A 16 8.69 -8.91 20.07
CA ASP A 16 9.43 -8.61 21.29
C ASP A 16 10.87 -8.24 21.00
N TRP A 17 11.52 -8.95 20.09
CA TRP A 17 12.85 -8.63 19.62
C TRP A 17 12.92 -7.24 18.95
N ILE A 18 11.95 -6.88 18.11
CA ILE A 18 11.90 -5.54 17.48
C ILE A 18 11.74 -4.43 18.53
N ILE A 19 10.92 -4.66 19.56
CA ILE A 19 10.73 -3.66 20.64
C ILE A 19 12.05 -3.45 21.38
N GLU A 20 12.73 -4.51 21.77
CA GLU A 20 14.04 -4.45 22.46
C GLU A 20 15.06 -3.75 21.57
N PHE A 21 15.20 -4.17 20.31
CA PHE A 21 16.12 -3.56 19.35
C PHE A 21 15.84 -2.06 19.14
N ALA A 22 14.59 -1.66 19.04
CA ALA A 22 14.20 -0.25 18.91
C ALA A 22 14.58 0.56 20.15
N SER A 23 14.35 -0.02 21.35
CA SER A 23 14.72 0.59 22.62
C SER A 23 16.23 0.82 22.72
N ASP A 24 17.04 -0.18 22.39
CA ASP A 24 18.51 -0.11 22.42
C ASP A 24 19.07 0.95 21.46
N HIS A 25 18.34 1.26 20.40
CA HIS A 25 18.71 2.27 19.40
C HIS A 25 18.00 3.62 19.60
N GLY A 26 17.28 3.81 20.71
CA GLY A 26 16.59 5.06 21.03
C GLY A 26 15.43 5.39 20.08
N VAL A 27 14.79 4.38 19.49
CA VAL A 27 13.65 4.54 18.58
C VAL A 27 12.35 4.40 19.37
N ASP A 28 11.51 5.47 19.42
CA ASP A 28 10.12 5.38 19.94
C ASP A 28 9.28 4.50 19.00
N LEU A 29 9.19 3.22 19.31
CA LEU A 29 8.42 2.23 18.57
C LEU A 29 7.08 1.98 19.26
N ARG A 30 5.97 2.10 18.52
CA ARG A 30 4.61 1.83 19.00
C ARG A 30 3.96 0.76 18.16
N LEU A 31 3.50 -0.31 18.82
CA LEU A 31 2.70 -1.36 18.20
C LEU A 31 1.23 -1.06 18.44
N ILE A 32 0.43 -0.94 17.37
CA ILE A 32 -1.01 -0.71 17.47
C ILE A 32 -1.73 -2.04 17.14
N LYS A 33 -1.71 -2.98 18.09
CA LYS A 33 -2.25 -4.34 17.89
C LYS A 33 -3.78 -4.44 18.00
N THR A 34 -4.40 -3.66 18.89
CA THR A 34 -5.78 -3.93 19.36
C THR A 34 -6.83 -2.96 18.87
N ARG A 35 -6.46 -1.93 18.11
CA ARG A 35 -7.37 -0.85 17.69
C ARG A 35 -7.55 -0.74 16.18
N ILE A 36 -6.97 -1.68 15.41
CA ILE A 36 -7.12 -1.70 13.96
C ILE A 36 -8.04 -2.86 13.60
N SER A 37 -9.24 -2.54 13.15
CA SER A 37 -10.20 -3.49 12.62
C SER A 37 -10.36 -3.33 11.11
N SER A 38 -10.75 -4.42 10.46
CA SER A 38 -11.27 -4.34 9.11
C SER A 38 -12.55 -3.49 9.12
N PRO A 39 -12.80 -2.63 8.10
CA PRO A 39 -14.04 -1.84 8.02
C PRO A 39 -15.32 -2.70 7.95
N TRP A 40 -15.18 -4.02 7.86
CA TRP A 40 -16.27 -4.99 7.71
C TRP A 40 -16.49 -5.86 8.96
N THR A 41 -15.74 -5.65 10.05
CA THR A 41 -15.96 -6.34 11.32
C THR A 41 -16.68 -5.42 12.29
N ASP A 42 -17.89 -5.79 12.68
CA ASP A 42 -18.62 -5.13 13.77
C ASP A 42 -17.78 -5.22 15.05
N SER A 43 -17.43 -4.08 15.60
CA SER A 43 -16.72 -4.00 16.88
C SER A 43 -17.64 -4.50 17.99
N VAL A 44 -17.36 -5.65 18.53
CA VAL A 44 -18.09 -6.24 19.67
C VAL A 44 -17.73 -5.54 21.00
N ASP A 45 -16.73 -4.66 20.96
CA ASP A 45 -16.27 -3.96 22.18
C ASP A 45 -16.42 -2.45 21.98
N SER A 46 -16.88 -1.76 23.02
CA SER A 46 -17.19 -0.31 23.04
C SER A 46 -15.96 0.61 22.86
N GLN A 47 -14.80 0.07 22.51
CA GLN A 47 -13.60 0.85 22.21
C GLN A 47 -13.56 1.26 20.74
N LYS A 48 -13.26 2.54 20.50
CA LYS A 48 -13.09 3.10 19.17
C LYS A 48 -12.01 2.34 18.39
N SER A 49 -12.41 1.63 17.36
CA SER A 49 -11.51 0.98 16.42
C SER A 49 -11.16 1.94 15.26
N TYR A 50 -9.95 1.80 14.74
CA TYR A 50 -9.46 2.56 13.59
C TYR A 50 -9.17 1.61 12.44
N SER A 51 -9.35 2.09 11.24
CA SER A 51 -8.92 1.39 10.03
C SER A 51 -7.51 1.84 9.61
N LEU A 52 -6.87 1.10 8.73
CA LEU A 52 -5.62 1.56 8.12
C LEU A 52 -5.80 2.89 7.37
N TRP A 53 -7.01 3.16 6.84
CA TRP A 53 -7.36 4.42 6.18
C TRP A 53 -7.25 5.63 7.10
N ASP A 54 -7.48 5.44 8.40
CA ASP A 54 -7.34 6.49 9.41
C ASP A 54 -5.88 6.76 9.79
N ILE A 55 -4.99 5.79 9.57
CA ILE A 55 -3.57 5.88 9.97
C ILE A 55 -2.70 6.48 8.87
N TYR A 56 -2.90 6.05 7.62
CA TYR A 56 -2.07 6.50 6.50
C TYR A 56 -1.98 8.02 6.36
N PRO A 57 -3.05 8.83 6.53
CA PRO A 57 -2.96 10.28 6.46
C PRO A 57 -1.95 10.90 7.42
N HIS A 58 -1.72 10.29 8.57
CA HIS A 58 -0.82 10.79 9.62
C HIS A 58 0.63 10.33 9.48
N ALA A 59 0.92 9.42 8.55
CA ALA A 59 2.28 8.97 8.31
C ALA A 59 3.08 10.00 7.50
N ASP A 60 4.34 10.24 7.87
CA ASP A 60 5.27 11.04 7.08
C ASP A 60 5.96 10.21 6.00
N PHE A 61 6.14 8.94 6.27
CA PHE A 61 6.81 7.98 5.41
C PHE A 61 6.28 6.57 5.72
N ILE A 62 6.20 5.71 4.71
CA ILE A 62 5.76 4.31 4.85
C ILE A 62 6.94 3.38 4.58
N THR A 63 7.08 2.33 5.38
CA THR A 63 8.03 1.25 5.11
C THR A 63 7.28 -0.03 4.76
N PHE A 64 7.67 -0.66 3.66
CA PHE A 64 7.10 -1.90 3.17
C PHE A 64 8.22 -2.89 2.81
N PRO A 65 8.85 -3.50 3.86
CA PRO A 65 10.04 -4.33 3.70
C PRO A 65 9.73 -5.79 3.35
N SER A 66 8.50 -6.15 3.01
CA SER A 66 8.08 -7.52 2.70
C SER A 66 8.98 -8.17 1.65
N LEU A 67 9.44 -9.38 1.95
CA LEU A 67 10.27 -10.18 1.03
C LEU A 67 9.42 -10.90 -0.02
N PHE A 68 8.21 -11.29 0.36
CA PHE A 68 7.28 -12.02 -0.50
C PHE A 68 5.92 -11.33 -0.49
N GLU A 69 5.45 -10.99 -1.67
CA GLU A 69 4.15 -10.35 -1.87
C GLU A 69 3.54 -10.77 -3.21
N GLY A 70 2.21 -10.81 -3.23
CA GLY A 70 1.48 -10.89 -4.49
C GLY A 70 1.62 -9.59 -5.26
N PHE A 71 0.69 -8.67 -5.06
CA PHE A 71 0.76 -7.34 -5.68
C PHE A 71 1.32 -6.26 -4.73
N GLY A 72 1.07 -6.39 -3.40
CA GLY A 72 1.44 -5.39 -2.41
C GLY A 72 0.40 -4.28 -2.24
N ASN A 73 -0.77 -4.62 -1.69
CA ASN A 73 -1.83 -3.64 -1.47
C ASN A 73 -1.41 -2.46 -0.58
N ALA A 74 -0.47 -2.67 0.35
CA ALA A 74 0.09 -1.61 1.18
C ALA A 74 0.84 -0.56 0.34
N PHE A 75 1.53 -0.99 -0.73
CA PHE A 75 2.18 -0.11 -1.69
C PHE A 75 1.16 0.84 -2.35
N LEU A 76 0.06 0.31 -2.91
CA LEU A 76 -0.96 1.15 -3.54
C LEU A 76 -1.64 2.10 -2.54
N LYS A 77 -1.89 1.66 -1.30
CA LYS A 77 -2.43 2.53 -0.25
C LYS A 77 -1.50 3.71 0.04
N ALA A 78 -0.19 3.47 0.18
CA ALA A 78 0.78 4.54 0.38
C ALA A 78 0.73 5.57 -0.77
N ILE A 79 0.69 5.11 -2.02
CA ILE A 79 0.60 5.98 -3.19
C ILE A 79 -0.73 6.76 -3.21
N TYR A 80 -1.86 6.11 -2.90
CA TYR A 80 -3.18 6.76 -2.83
C TYR A 80 -3.19 7.91 -1.81
N PHE A 81 -2.61 7.69 -0.63
CA PHE A 81 -2.48 8.72 0.40
C PHE A 81 -1.32 9.71 0.16
N LYS A 82 -0.68 9.64 -1.00
CA LYS A 82 0.46 10.48 -1.36
C LYS A 82 1.57 10.46 -0.30
N LYS A 83 1.87 9.27 0.20
CA LYS A 83 2.96 9.06 1.15
C LYS A 83 4.17 8.51 0.43
N PRO A 84 5.38 9.03 0.70
CA PRO A 84 6.59 8.40 0.21
C PRO A 84 6.77 7.05 0.88
N ILE A 85 7.37 6.10 0.16
CA ILE A 85 7.45 4.71 0.61
C ILE A 85 8.84 4.11 0.31
N LEU A 86 9.31 3.31 1.24
CA LEU A 86 10.40 2.36 1.06
C LEU A 86 9.81 0.99 0.71
N VAL A 87 10.28 0.39 -0.36
CA VAL A 87 9.82 -0.92 -0.84
C VAL A 87 11.01 -1.88 -0.94
N ASN A 88 10.81 -3.13 -0.57
CA ASN A 88 11.74 -4.19 -0.90
C ASN A 88 11.48 -4.72 -2.33
N ARG A 89 12.54 -5.17 -3.02
CA ARG A 89 12.48 -5.74 -4.36
C ARG A 89 12.01 -7.19 -4.33
N TYR A 90 10.73 -7.44 -4.03
CA TYR A 90 10.14 -8.76 -4.19
C TYR A 90 9.85 -9.07 -5.68
N THR A 91 9.72 -10.34 -6.02
CA THR A 91 9.65 -10.84 -7.40
C THR A 91 8.63 -10.08 -8.27
N ASN A 92 7.39 -9.93 -7.78
CA ASN A 92 6.34 -9.26 -8.56
C ASN A 92 6.57 -7.75 -8.68
N PHE A 93 7.20 -7.12 -7.65
CA PHE A 93 7.60 -5.72 -7.74
C PHE A 93 8.58 -5.49 -8.89
N VAL A 94 9.64 -6.28 -8.95
CA VAL A 94 10.69 -6.17 -9.98
C VAL A 94 10.13 -6.37 -11.38
N ARG A 95 9.21 -7.33 -11.54
CA ARG A 95 8.64 -7.67 -12.85
C ARG A 95 7.57 -6.69 -13.31
N ASP A 96 6.65 -6.29 -12.42
CA ASP A 96 5.39 -5.65 -12.82
C ASP A 96 5.28 -4.18 -12.38
N ILE A 97 6.04 -3.74 -11.38
CA ILE A 97 5.90 -2.42 -10.76
C ILE A 97 7.11 -1.54 -11.03
N GLU A 98 8.31 -2.02 -10.76
CA GLU A 98 9.55 -1.26 -10.91
C GLU A 98 9.74 -0.66 -12.31
N PRO A 99 9.40 -1.36 -13.43
CA PRO A 99 9.53 -0.83 -14.77
C PRO A 99 8.60 0.34 -15.10
N LEU A 100 7.57 0.59 -14.30
CA LEU A 100 6.58 1.64 -14.55
C LEU A 100 7.09 3.06 -14.23
N GLY A 101 8.26 3.18 -13.61
CA GLY A 101 8.92 4.46 -13.36
C GLY A 101 8.45 5.19 -12.09
N PHE A 102 8.12 4.44 -11.05
CA PHE A 102 7.90 5.00 -9.72
C PHE A 102 9.20 5.56 -9.13
N ASP A 103 9.10 6.66 -8.41
CA ASP A 103 10.19 7.30 -7.67
C ASP A 103 10.12 6.86 -6.19
N LEU A 104 10.89 5.84 -5.82
CA LEU A 104 10.79 5.14 -4.54
C LEU A 104 12.14 5.05 -3.84
N ALA A 105 12.11 4.95 -2.51
CA ALA A 105 13.23 4.39 -1.79
C ALA A 105 13.16 2.85 -1.93
N ILE A 106 14.23 2.25 -2.41
CA ILE A 106 14.27 0.81 -2.74
C ILE A 106 15.35 0.11 -1.89
N MET A 107 14.98 -1.04 -1.34
CA MET A 107 15.90 -2.00 -0.73
C MET A 107 15.84 -3.33 -1.48
N ASP A 108 16.90 -4.11 -1.40
CA ASP A 108 17.01 -5.44 -2.00
C ASP A 108 17.49 -6.43 -0.92
N GLY A 109 16.55 -6.93 -0.14
CA GLY A 109 16.77 -7.79 1.03
C GLY A 109 17.32 -7.04 2.26
N PHE A 110 18.11 -6.00 2.09
CA PHE A 110 18.71 -5.23 3.17
C PHE A 110 18.85 -3.74 2.85
N LEU A 111 18.98 -2.93 3.89
CA LEU A 111 19.16 -1.49 3.75
C LEU A 111 20.61 -1.15 3.42
N THR A 112 20.83 -0.33 2.39
CA THR A 112 22.14 0.23 2.06
C THR A 112 22.24 1.69 2.52
N LYS A 113 23.47 2.20 2.65
CA LYS A 113 23.70 3.64 2.91
C LYS A 113 23.03 4.52 1.87
N LYS A 114 23.00 4.08 0.60
CA LYS A 114 22.31 4.78 -0.49
C LYS A 114 20.80 4.82 -0.27
N THR A 115 20.21 3.71 0.14
CA THR A 115 18.77 3.64 0.45
C THR A 115 18.40 4.60 1.58
N VAL A 116 19.19 4.59 2.67
CA VAL A 116 18.99 5.51 3.81
C VAL A 116 19.13 6.97 3.37
N GLN A 117 20.09 7.28 2.51
CA GLN A 117 20.27 8.62 1.97
C GLN A 117 19.05 9.09 1.18
N VAL A 118 18.48 8.24 0.31
CA VAL A 118 17.25 8.57 -0.45
C VAL A 118 16.07 8.84 0.49
N VAL A 119 15.89 8.02 1.55
CA VAL A 119 14.85 8.24 2.56
C VAL A 119 15.01 9.60 3.23
N ARG A 120 16.25 9.93 3.64
CA ARG A 120 16.58 11.20 4.27
C ARG A 120 16.28 12.39 3.36
N GLU A 121 16.72 12.34 2.11
CA GLU A 121 16.45 13.39 1.11
C GLU A 121 14.95 13.65 0.91
N ILE A 122 14.14 12.59 0.89
CA ILE A 122 12.68 12.71 0.76
C ILE A 122 12.07 13.33 2.03
N LEU A 123 12.56 12.98 3.22
CA LEU A 123 12.01 13.48 4.48
C LEU A 123 12.43 14.93 4.77
N GLU A 124 13.67 15.29 4.45
CA GLU A 124 14.25 16.61 4.75
C GLU A 124 13.90 17.70 3.71
N SER A 125 13.52 17.31 2.48
CA SER A 125 13.18 18.24 1.41
C SER A 125 11.68 18.17 1.04
N PRO A 126 10.88 19.20 1.40
CA PRO A 126 9.48 19.26 1.02
C PRO A 126 9.27 19.20 -0.51
N GLN A 127 10.14 19.86 -1.28
CA GLN A 127 10.09 19.86 -2.74
C GLN A 127 10.37 18.48 -3.32
N ARG A 128 11.35 17.75 -2.75
CA ARG A 128 11.66 16.37 -3.13
C ARG A 128 10.50 15.44 -2.82
N LYS A 129 9.91 15.58 -1.61
CA LYS A 129 8.73 14.83 -1.18
C LYS A 129 7.54 15.05 -2.12
N GLU A 130 7.21 16.29 -2.41
CA GLU A 130 6.09 16.65 -3.29
C GLU A 130 6.27 16.10 -4.71
N LYS A 131 7.46 16.23 -5.28
CA LYS A 131 7.81 15.66 -6.59
C LYS A 131 7.65 14.16 -6.60
N THR A 132 8.17 13.46 -5.58
CA THR A 132 8.10 12.01 -5.43
C THR A 132 6.65 11.53 -5.37
N VAL A 133 5.85 12.07 -4.46
CA VAL A 133 4.47 11.61 -4.29
C VAL A 133 3.58 11.99 -5.47
N GLY A 134 3.82 13.13 -6.10
CA GLY A 134 3.11 13.56 -7.31
C GLY A 134 3.39 12.65 -8.51
N ASN A 135 4.66 12.31 -8.76
CA ASN A 135 5.06 11.35 -9.78
C ASN A 135 4.40 9.99 -9.54
N ASN A 136 4.53 9.47 -8.33
CA ASN A 136 4.02 8.15 -7.98
C ASN A 136 2.50 8.06 -8.11
N TYR A 137 1.77 9.09 -7.68
CA TYR A 137 0.33 9.16 -7.86
C TYR A 137 -0.06 9.18 -9.34
N SER A 138 0.66 9.92 -10.18
CA SER A 138 0.44 9.97 -11.64
C SER A 138 0.67 8.60 -12.29
N VAL A 139 1.78 7.93 -11.96
CA VAL A 139 2.08 6.58 -12.46
C VAL A 139 1.00 5.59 -12.03
N ALA A 140 0.64 5.56 -10.75
CA ALA A 140 -0.39 4.65 -10.24
C ALA A 140 -1.77 4.92 -10.88
N SER A 141 -2.15 6.18 -11.06
CA SER A 141 -3.42 6.53 -11.71
C SER A 141 -3.48 6.04 -13.15
N ARG A 142 -2.34 6.05 -13.86
CA ARG A 142 -2.23 5.59 -15.25
C ARG A 142 -2.31 4.07 -15.38
N HIS A 143 -1.77 3.33 -14.41
CA HIS A 143 -1.62 1.88 -14.53
C HIS A 143 -2.59 1.07 -13.65
N PHE A 144 -3.02 1.62 -12.51
CA PHE A 144 -3.77 0.89 -11.47
C PHE A 144 -5.12 1.53 -11.10
N SER A 145 -5.62 2.47 -11.92
CA SER A 145 -6.92 3.06 -11.68
C SER A 145 -8.08 2.09 -12.02
N TYR A 146 -9.24 2.33 -11.44
CA TYR A 146 -10.45 1.58 -11.76
C TYR A 146 -10.82 1.64 -13.26
N SER A 147 -10.49 2.72 -13.94
CA SER A 147 -10.69 2.83 -15.39
C SER A 147 -9.84 1.84 -16.17
N VAL A 148 -8.59 1.62 -15.74
CA VAL A 148 -7.68 0.63 -16.32
C VAL A 148 -8.17 -0.78 -16.00
N LEU A 149 -8.50 -1.07 -14.74
CA LEU A 149 -9.06 -2.36 -14.34
C LEU A 149 -10.31 -2.70 -15.18
N ARG A 150 -11.23 -1.76 -15.34
CA ARG A 150 -12.42 -1.94 -16.15
C ARG A 150 -12.11 -2.26 -17.61
N LYS A 151 -11.13 -1.57 -18.21
CA LYS A 151 -10.70 -1.87 -19.59
C LYS A 151 -10.18 -3.30 -19.71
N HIS A 152 -9.34 -3.75 -18.77
CA HIS A 152 -8.82 -5.11 -18.75
C HIS A 152 -9.94 -6.14 -18.56
N LEU A 153 -10.84 -5.93 -17.61
CA LEU A 153 -11.98 -6.81 -17.40
C LEU A 153 -12.87 -6.89 -18.64
N ASN A 154 -13.18 -5.75 -19.27
CA ASN A 154 -13.96 -5.76 -20.51
C ASN A 154 -13.26 -6.54 -21.63
N SER A 155 -11.94 -6.38 -21.79
CA SER A 155 -11.18 -7.16 -22.79
C SER A 155 -11.25 -8.66 -22.50
N ILE A 156 -11.09 -9.06 -21.25
CA ILE A 156 -11.23 -10.46 -20.83
C ILE A 156 -12.64 -10.98 -21.16
N MET A 157 -13.66 -10.21 -20.81
CA MET A 157 -15.07 -10.57 -21.06
C MET A 157 -15.35 -10.75 -22.54
N ILE A 158 -14.88 -9.83 -23.38
CA ILE A 158 -15.05 -9.93 -24.84
C ILE A 158 -14.31 -11.16 -25.39
N ASN A 159 -13.10 -11.43 -24.91
CA ASN A 159 -12.31 -12.59 -25.36
C ASN A 159 -12.96 -13.94 -25.00
N PHE A 160 -13.64 -14.02 -23.83
CA PHE A 160 -14.29 -15.26 -23.39
C PHE A 160 -15.70 -15.45 -23.95
N PHE A 161 -16.48 -14.38 -24.10
CA PHE A 161 -17.91 -14.44 -24.41
C PHE A 161 -18.26 -13.84 -25.79
N GLY A 162 -17.28 -13.32 -26.53
CA GLY A 162 -17.53 -12.57 -27.76
C GLY A 162 -18.29 -11.25 -27.50
N GLU A 163 -18.92 -10.71 -28.54
CA GLU A 163 -19.72 -9.47 -28.40
C GLU A 163 -21.01 -9.65 -27.58
N SER A 164 -21.43 -10.90 -27.35
CA SER A 164 -22.63 -11.24 -26.58
C SER A 164 -22.33 -11.49 -25.10
N VAL A 165 -21.78 -10.48 -24.41
CA VAL A 165 -21.63 -10.54 -22.96
C VAL A 165 -22.98 -10.74 -22.29
N PRO A 166 -23.20 -11.80 -21.48
CA PRO A 166 -24.45 -12.08 -20.82
C PRO A 166 -24.97 -10.88 -20.01
N ARG A 167 -26.27 -10.54 -20.14
CA ARG A 167 -26.85 -9.35 -19.50
C ARG A 167 -26.64 -9.25 -17.98
N HIS A 168 -26.54 -10.39 -17.28
CA HIS A 168 -26.28 -10.40 -15.84
C HIS A 168 -24.87 -9.95 -15.51
N LEU A 169 -23.88 -10.22 -16.37
CA LEU A 169 -22.49 -9.75 -16.21
C LEU A 169 -22.33 -8.28 -16.61
N GLN A 170 -23.11 -7.80 -17.59
CA GLN A 170 -23.17 -6.37 -17.92
C GLN A 170 -23.70 -5.53 -16.74
N LYS A 171 -24.64 -6.07 -15.95
CA LYS A 171 -25.11 -5.42 -14.72
C LYS A 171 -24.04 -5.33 -13.64
N VAL A 172 -23.20 -6.34 -13.45
CA VAL A 172 -22.10 -6.32 -12.50
C VAL A 172 -21.07 -5.26 -12.89
N VAL A 173 -20.69 -5.19 -14.15
CA VAL A 173 -19.75 -4.17 -14.67
C VAL A 173 -20.33 -2.75 -14.52
N SER A 174 -21.63 -2.57 -14.78
CA SER A 174 -22.31 -1.27 -14.63
C SER A 174 -22.52 -0.88 -13.16
N TYR A 175 -22.75 -1.85 -12.26
CA TYR A 175 -22.87 -1.63 -10.82
C TYR A 175 -21.56 -1.17 -10.21
N LEU A 176 -20.45 -1.83 -10.55
CA LEU A 176 -19.10 -1.43 -10.14
C LEU A 176 -18.72 -0.04 -10.68
N ALA A 177 -19.23 0.32 -11.86
CA ALA A 177 -19.03 1.65 -12.44
C ALA A 177 -19.82 2.76 -11.72
N LYS A 178 -21.02 2.48 -11.21
CA LYS A 178 -21.91 3.48 -10.58
C LYS A 178 -21.60 3.76 -9.11
N HIS A 179 -21.12 2.77 -8.36
CA HIS A 179 -21.02 2.89 -6.90
C HIS A 179 -19.66 3.43 -6.41
N HIS A 180 -18.68 3.63 -7.30
CA HIS A 180 -17.39 4.24 -6.94
C HIS A 180 -17.22 5.70 -7.41
N ILE A 181 -18.25 6.32 -8.00
CA ILE A 181 -18.18 7.75 -8.38
C ILE A 181 -18.59 8.67 -7.21
N ASN A 182 -19.17 8.15 -6.13
CA ASN A 182 -19.71 8.94 -5.01
C ASN A 182 -18.92 8.85 -3.69
N SER A 183 -17.71 8.33 -3.68
CA SER A 183 -16.81 8.49 -2.53
C SER A 183 -15.73 9.53 -2.86
N LYS A 184 -16.17 10.78 -2.88
CA LYS A 184 -15.29 11.94 -2.72
C LYS A 184 -15.05 12.20 -1.25
#